data_c0236e5fec923f2c6168fd6549f83195
#
_entry.id   c0236e5fec923f2c6168fd6549f83195
#
_cell.length_a   1.000
_cell.length_b   1.000
_cell.length_c   1.000
_cell.angle_alpha   90.00
_cell.angle_beta   90.00
_cell.angle_gamma   90.00
#
_symmetry.space_group_name_H-M   'P 1'
#
loop_
_entity.id
_entity.type
_entity.pdbx_description
1 polymer ?
#
loop_
_entity_poly.entity_id
_entity_poly.type
_entity_poly.pdbx_seq_one_letter_code
_entity_poly.pdbx_strand_id
1 'polypeptide(L)'
;MNTENGVIKDARSLGTPKMLILGLQHMFAMFGATILVPILVNSYFHGEGLSIQVTLICAGIGTLFFHFCTKMKVPAFLGSSFAFLGGFATVAELDSGIFADMSYSEKLPYACGGIVVAGLLYLVLAL
;
A
#
# COMPACT_ATOMS: atom_id res chain seq x y z
N MET A 1 -7.45 -0.89 -33.98
CA MET A 1 -8.30 -0.72 -32.78
C MET A 1 -8.60 -2.10 -32.26
N ASN A 2 -7.84 -2.54 -31.23
CA ASN A 2 -8.08 -3.86 -30.61
C ASN A 2 -9.20 -3.74 -29.56
N THR A 3 -10.42 -3.72 -30.04
CA THR A 3 -11.63 -3.77 -29.23
C THR A 3 -12.24 -5.16 -29.35
N GLU A 4 -11.85 -6.07 -28.49
CA GLU A 4 -12.65 -7.26 -28.23
C GLU A 4 -13.74 -6.88 -27.22
N ASN A 5 -15.00 -6.97 -27.61
CA ASN A 5 -16.19 -6.69 -26.79
C ASN A 5 -16.29 -5.29 -26.17
N GLY A 6 -15.80 -4.25 -26.84
CA GLY A 6 -15.90 -2.86 -26.35
C GLY A 6 -14.95 -2.50 -25.20
N VAL A 7 -14.11 -3.44 -24.74
CA VAL A 7 -13.14 -3.21 -23.67
C VAL A 7 -11.80 -2.73 -24.25
N ILE A 8 -11.34 -1.59 -23.78
CA ILE A 8 -10.05 -1.01 -24.18
C ILE A 8 -8.96 -1.66 -23.32
N LYS A 9 -8.13 -2.52 -23.93
CA LYS A 9 -7.02 -3.22 -23.25
C LYS A 9 -5.71 -2.42 -23.24
N ASP A 10 -5.56 -1.45 -24.13
CA ASP A 10 -4.39 -0.58 -24.24
C ASP A 10 -4.81 0.89 -24.28
N ALA A 11 -4.44 1.64 -23.25
CA ALA A 11 -4.75 3.06 -23.12
C ALA A 11 -4.13 3.92 -24.25
N ARG A 12 -3.06 3.43 -24.89
CA ARG A 12 -2.41 4.12 -26.01
C ARG A 12 -3.34 4.25 -27.21
N SER A 13 -4.29 3.33 -27.38
CA SER A 13 -5.29 3.37 -28.44
C SER A 13 -6.27 4.54 -28.34
N LEU A 14 -6.38 5.17 -27.16
CA LEU A 14 -7.26 6.32 -26.89
C LEU A 14 -6.68 7.67 -27.35
N GLY A 15 -5.41 7.70 -27.72
CA GLY A 15 -4.67 8.93 -27.97
C GLY A 15 -4.11 9.60 -26.71
N THR A 16 -3.03 10.35 -26.89
CA THR A 16 -2.24 10.94 -25.80
C THR A 16 -3.06 11.79 -24.82
N PRO A 17 -3.99 12.69 -25.25
CA PRO A 17 -4.73 13.52 -24.30
C PRO A 17 -5.62 12.71 -23.36
N LYS A 18 -6.36 11.73 -23.87
CA LYS A 18 -7.24 10.89 -23.06
C LYS A 18 -6.45 9.98 -22.12
N MET A 19 -5.34 9.44 -22.59
CA MET A 19 -4.44 8.62 -21.77
C MET A 19 -3.88 9.42 -20.60
N LEU A 20 -3.46 10.68 -20.80
CA LEU A 20 -2.95 11.55 -19.75
C LEU A 20 -4.02 11.90 -18.71
N ILE A 21 -5.24 12.22 -19.14
CA ILE A 21 -6.36 12.52 -18.24
C ILE A 21 -6.70 11.30 -17.37
N LEU A 22 -6.80 10.11 -17.97
CA LEU A 22 -7.06 8.87 -17.25
C LEU A 22 -5.92 8.52 -16.27
N GLY A 23 -4.67 8.73 -16.68
CA GLY A 23 -3.51 8.55 -15.80
C GLY A 23 -3.54 9.49 -14.60
N LEU A 24 -3.85 10.77 -14.83
CA LEU A 24 -3.98 11.77 -13.77
C LEU A 24 -5.13 11.42 -12.80
N GLN A 25 -6.29 11.03 -13.32
CA GLN A 25 -7.42 10.58 -12.53
C GLN A 25 -7.04 9.39 -11.64
N HIS A 26 -6.34 8.40 -12.21
CA HIS A 26 -5.90 7.22 -11.48
C HIS A 26 -4.89 7.59 -10.37
N MET A 27 -3.96 8.48 -10.67
CA MET A 27 -2.99 9.00 -9.70
C MET A 27 -3.69 9.64 -8.48
N PHE A 28 -4.68 10.50 -8.69
CA PHE A 28 -5.43 11.12 -7.58
C PHE A 28 -6.23 10.11 -6.77
N ALA A 29 -6.86 9.14 -7.42
CA ALA A 29 -7.61 8.10 -6.73
C ALA A 29 -6.71 7.24 -5.82
N MET A 30 -5.54 6.85 -6.30
CA MET A 30 -4.57 6.04 -5.54
C MET A 30 -3.88 6.84 -4.44
N PHE A 31 -3.62 8.14 -4.67
CA PHE A 31 -2.99 9.02 -3.69
C PHE A 31 -3.81 9.13 -2.41
N GLY A 32 -5.12 9.38 -2.52
CA GLY A 32 -6.01 9.46 -1.37
C GLY A 32 -6.04 8.16 -0.56
N ALA A 33 -6.17 7.01 -1.22
CA ALA A 33 -6.17 5.71 -0.58
C ALA A 33 -4.83 5.41 0.15
N THR A 34 -3.70 5.79 -0.46
CA THR A 34 -2.37 5.55 0.11
C THR A 34 -2.10 6.41 1.35
N ILE A 35 -2.61 7.64 1.40
CA ILE A 35 -2.45 8.55 2.55
C ILE A 35 -3.39 8.18 3.70
N LEU A 36 -4.59 7.69 3.42
CA LEU A 36 -5.60 7.44 4.44
C LEU A 36 -5.15 6.39 5.46
N VAL A 37 -4.48 5.33 5.02
CA VAL A 37 -4.00 4.26 5.91
C VAL A 37 -3.01 4.76 6.96
N PRO A 38 -1.91 5.47 6.64
CA PRO A 38 -1.02 6.00 7.66
C PRO A 38 -1.69 7.03 8.58
N ILE A 39 -2.69 7.79 8.11
CA ILE A 39 -3.48 8.68 8.98
C ILE A 39 -4.28 7.86 10.01
N LEU A 40 -4.95 6.78 9.58
CA LEU A 40 -5.69 5.91 10.48
C LEU A 40 -4.77 5.17 11.47
N VAL A 41 -3.62 4.68 11.00
CA VAL A 41 -2.62 4.07 11.89
C VAL A 41 -2.13 5.08 12.92
N ASN A 42 -1.86 6.34 12.52
CA ASN A 42 -1.47 7.38 13.45
C ASN A 42 -2.54 7.69 14.50
N SER A 43 -3.83 7.50 14.18
CA SER A 43 -4.89 7.65 15.18
C SER A 43 -4.85 6.56 16.25
N TYR A 44 -4.49 5.33 15.90
CA TYR A 44 -4.31 4.24 16.88
C TYR A 44 -3.05 4.39 17.72
N PHE A 45 -1.99 4.94 17.15
CA PHE A 45 -0.69 5.14 17.81
C PHE A 45 -0.52 6.56 18.39
N HIS A 46 -1.61 7.30 18.59
CA HIS A 46 -1.64 8.65 19.19
C HIS A 46 -0.66 9.64 18.54
N GLY A 47 -0.45 9.54 17.23
CA GLY A 47 0.45 10.39 16.46
C GLY A 47 1.88 9.85 16.31
N GLU A 48 2.23 8.78 17.00
CA GLU A 48 3.55 8.11 16.93
C GLU A 48 3.60 6.95 15.93
N GLY A 49 2.71 6.95 14.94
CA GLY A 49 2.57 5.89 13.95
C GLY A 49 3.42 6.12 12.69
N LEU A 50 2.83 5.78 11.54
CA LEU A 50 3.53 5.81 10.25
C LEU A 50 3.71 7.22 9.71
N SER A 51 4.91 7.55 9.22
CA SER A 51 5.14 8.76 8.44
C SER A 51 4.49 8.65 7.06
N ILE A 52 3.62 9.62 6.72
CA ILE A 52 2.95 9.68 5.42
C ILE A 52 3.97 9.78 4.29
N GLN A 53 5.02 10.59 4.46
CA GLN A 53 6.07 10.79 3.46
C GLN A 53 6.82 9.49 3.17
N VAL A 54 7.23 8.78 4.22
CA VAL A 54 7.91 7.49 4.10
C VAL A 54 7.00 6.47 3.43
N THR A 55 5.73 6.42 3.82
CA THR A 55 4.75 5.51 3.22
C THR A 55 4.59 5.75 1.72
N LEU A 56 4.50 7.01 1.29
CA LEU A 56 4.40 7.37 -0.14
C LEU A 56 5.66 6.99 -0.92
N ILE A 57 6.84 7.25 -0.36
CA ILE A 57 8.12 6.87 -0.99
C ILE A 57 8.22 5.35 -1.13
N CYS A 58 7.90 4.61 -0.07
CA CYS A 58 7.92 3.14 -0.10
C CYS A 58 6.91 2.57 -1.10
N ALA A 59 5.70 3.14 -1.19
CA ALA A 59 4.70 2.76 -2.17
C ALA A 59 5.18 3.00 -3.61
N GLY A 60 5.85 4.13 -3.86
CA GLY A 60 6.46 4.44 -5.15
C GLY A 60 7.56 3.46 -5.53
N ILE A 61 8.51 3.22 -4.63
CA ILE A 61 9.61 2.27 -4.85
C ILE A 61 9.07 0.85 -5.05
N GLY A 62 8.13 0.41 -4.22
CA GLY A 62 7.49 -0.89 -4.34
C GLY A 62 6.77 -1.08 -5.67
N THR A 63 6.06 -0.06 -6.13
CA THR A 63 5.38 -0.07 -7.43
C THR A 63 6.35 -0.16 -8.60
N LEU A 64 7.45 0.60 -8.57
CA LEU A 64 8.49 0.54 -9.59
C LEU A 64 9.17 -0.84 -9.63
N PHE A 65 9.50 -1.38 -8.47
CA PHE A 65 10.07 -2.73 -8.35
C PHE A 65 9.12 -3.80 -8.89
N PHE A 66 7.83 -3.71 -8.56
CA PHE A 66 6.80 -4.60 -9.09
C PHE A 66 6.73 -4.54 -10.62
N HIS A 67 6.72 -3.33 -11.21
CA HIS A 67 6.71 -3.16 -12.67
C HIS A 67 7.96 -3.73 -13.33
N PHE A 68 9.12 -3.60 -12.67
CA PHE A 68 10.36 -4.21 -13.14
C PHE A 68 10.26 -5.74 -13.16
N CYS A 69 9.79 -6.36 -12.07
CA CYS A 69 9.62 -7.81 -11.97
C CYS A 69 8.59 -8.36 -12.97
N THR A 70 7.49 -7.64 -13.20
CA THR A 70 6.43 -8.04 -14.13
C THR A 70 6.69 -7.65 -15.58
N LYS A 71 7.88 -7.05 -15.86
CA LYS A 71 8.27 -6.56 -17.20
C LYS A 71 7.21 -5.62 -17.80
N MET A 72 6.61 -4.76 -16.98
CA MET A 72 5.56 -3.81 -17.36
C MET A 72 4.29 -4.46 -17.97
N LYS A 73 4.06 -5.76 -17.70
CA LYS A 73 2.90 -6.48 -18.26
C LYS A 73 1.65 -6.36 -17.41
N VAL A 74 1.80 -6.05 -16.12
CA VAL A 74 0.68 -5.95 -15.18
C VAL A 74 0.56 -4.49 -14.73
N PRO A 75 -0.51 -3.78 -15.11
CA PRO A 75 -0.75 -2.40 -14.69
C PRO A 75 -1.33 -2.40 -13.28
N ALA A 76 -0.49 -2.54 -12.26
CA ALA A 76 -0.89 -2.50 -10.87
C ALA A 76 -0.07 -1.46 -10.10
N PHE A 77 -0.70 -0.84 -9.12
CA PHE A 77 -0.10 0.07 -8.15
C PHE A 77 -0.05 -0.62 -6.80
N LEU A 78 1.10 -0.53 -6.12
CA LEU A 78 1.25 -1.01 -4.76
C LEU A 78 1.14 0.18 -3.80
N GLY A 79 0.15 0.12 -2.93
CA GLY A 79 -0.11 1.15 -1.92
C GLY A 79 -0.41 0.55 -0.57
N SER A 80 -0.80 1.39 0.37
CA SER A 80 -1.18 0.98 1.71
C SER A 80 -2.42 0.09 1.69
N SER A 81 -2.46 -0.93 2.55
CA SER A 81 -3.56 -1.88 2.63
C SER A 81 -4.41 -1.66 3.89
N PHE A 82 -5.71 -1.52 3.69
CA PHE A 82 -6.70 -1.48 4.77
C PHE A 82 -6.81 -2.80 5.55
N ALA A 83 -6.45 -3.92 4.94
CA ALA A 83 -6.52 -5.24 5.57
C ALA A 83 -5.66 -5.35 6.84
N PHE A 84 -4.58 -4.58 6.94
CA PHE A 84 -3.69 -4.59 8.10
C PHE A 84 -4.07 -3.60 9.21
N LEU A 85 -5.08 -2.74 9.03
CA LEU A 85 -5.49 -1.77 10.05
C LEU A 85 -5.90 -2.43 11.36
N GLY A 86 -6.63 -3.56 11.29
CA GLY A 86 -6.98 -4.33 12.48
C GLY A 86 -5.76 -4.84 13.24
N GLY A 87 -4.73 -5.29 12.53
CA GLY A 87 -3.46 -5.70 13.14
C GLY A 87 -2.72 -4.55 13.83
N PHE A 88 -2.68 -3.38 13.20
CA PHE A 88 -2.10 -2.17 13.82
C PHE A 88 -2.87 -1.76 15.08
N ALA A 89 -4.21 -1.73 15.03
CA ALA A 89 -5.04 -1.40 16.18
C ALA A 89 -4.81 -2.39 17.34
N THR A 90 -4.80 -3.69 17.06
CA THR A 90 -4.54 -4.72 18.07
C THR A 90 -3.19 -4.54 18.74
N VAL A 91 -2.11 -4.29 17.97
CA VAL A 91 -0.76 -4.09 18.55
C VAL A 91 -0.69 -2.79 19.36
N ALA A 92 -1.38 -1.72 18.92
CA ALA A 92 -1.42 -0.46 19.67
C ALA A 92 -2.07 -0.63 21.05
N GLU A 93 -3.15 -1.41 21.14
CA GLU A 93 -3.92 -1.67 22.38
C GLU A 93 -3.34 -2.80 23.24
N LEU A 94 -2.26 -3.48 22.79
CA LEU A 94 -1.71 -4.62 23.50
C LEU A 94 -0.89 -4.16 24.70
N ASP A 95 -1.39 -4.43 25.91
CA ASP A 95 -0.77 -4.07 27.20
C ASP A 95 -0.43 -5.31 28.04
N SER A 96 -0.02 -6.40 27.39
CA SER A 96 0.31 -7.67 28.06
C SER A 96 1.64 -8.24 27.58
N GLY A 97 2.30 -9.00 28.42
CA GLY A 97 3.57 -9.64 28.12
C GLY A 97 4.68 -8.60 27.85
N ILE A 98 5.37 -8.74 26.73
CA ILE A 98 6.47 -7.83 26.36
C ILE A 98 6.01 -6.41 26.02
N PHE A 99 4.72 -6.20 25.76
CA PHE A 99 4.15 -4.91 25.36
C PHE A 99 3.63 -4.06 26.54
N ALA A 100 3.62 -4.60 27.76
CA ALA A 100 3.01 -3.96 28.93
C ALA A 100 3.62 -2.59 29.28
N ASP A 101 4.93 -2.42 29.07
CA ASP A 101 5.66 -1.20 29.41
C ASP A 101 6.17 -0.45 28.16
N MET A 102 5.74 -0.85 26.95
CA MET A 102 6.19 -0.24 25.68
C MET A 102 5.37 1.00 25.32
N SER A 103 6.06 2.05 24.88
CA SER A 103 5.44 3.21 24.24
C SER A 103 4.86 2.86 22.86
N TYR A 104 3.98 3.71 22.33
CA TYR A 104 3.40 3.50 21.00
C TYR A 104 4.47 3.43 19.90
N SER A 105 5.50 4.27 19.98
CA SER A 105 6.63 4.25 19.04
C SER A 105 7.45 2.96 19.09
N GLU A 106 7.53 2.32 20.25
CA GLU A 106 8.22 1.02 20.41
C GLU A 106 7.38 -0.16 19.91
N LYS A 107 6.04 -0.08 19.99
CA LYS A 107 5.12 -1.10 19.48
C LYS A 107 5.04 -1.10 17.94
N LEU A 108 5.24 0.06 17.29
CA LEU A 108 5.11 0.22 15.84
C LEU A 108 6.01 -0.72 15.01
N PRO A 109 7.30 -0.91 15.32
CA PRO A 109 8.16 -1.87 14.60
C PRO A 109 7.65 -3.31 14.65
N TYR A 110 7.00 -3.73 15.74
CA TYR A 110 6.41 -5.06 15.85
C TYR A 110 5.22 -5.23 14.92
N ALA A 111 4.35 -4.21 14.83
CA ALA A 111 3.25 -4.21 13.88
C ALA A 111 3.76 -4.26 12.42
N CYS A 112 4.76 -3.45 12.09
CA CYS A 112 5.40 -3.47 10.77
C CYS A 112 6.09 -4.83 10.48
N GLY A 113 6.75 -5.41 11.48
CA GLY A 113 7.36 -6.76 11.38
C GLY A 113 6.33 -7.84 11.08
N GLY A 114 5.15 -7.76 11.68
CA GLY A 114 4.03 -8.65 11.39
C GLY A 114 3.60 -8.60 9.91
N ILE A 115 3.58 -7.42 9.31
CA ILE A 115 3.27 -7.26 7.87
C ILE A 115 4.35 -7.91 6.99
N VAL A 116 5.63 -7.77 7.36
CA VAL A 116 6.74 -8.44 6.64
C VAL A 116 6.58 -9.95 6.68
N VAL A 117 6.27 -10.51 7.86
CA VAL A 117 6.03 -11.95 8.02
C VAL A 117 4.83 -12.40 7.18
N ALA A 118 3.73 -11.65 7.18
CA ALA A 118 2.57 -11.93 6.32
C ALA A 118 2.96 -11.93 4.83
N GLY A 119 3.77 -10.96 4.40
CA GLY A 119 4.29 -10.88 3.03
C GLY A 119 5.13 -12.10 2.64
N LEU A 120 5.99 -12.57 3.55
CA LEU A 120 6.78 -13.78 3.35
C LEU A 120 5.92 -15.04 3.27
N LEU A 121 4.85 -15.14 4.09
CA LEU A 121 3.89 -16.24 3.99
C LEU A 121 3.18 -16.24 2.64
N TYR A 122 2.73 -15.08 2.14
CA TYR A 122 2.16 -14.98 0.80
C TYR A 122 3.13 -15.38 -0.29
N LEU A 123 4.41 -15.04 -0.15
CA LEU A 123 5.44 -15.46 -1.11
C LEU A 123 5.59 -16.99 -1.13
N VAL A 124 5.60 -17.63 0.04
CA VAL A 124 5.68 -19.10 0.15
C VAL A 124 4.44 -19.76 -0.47
N LEU A 125 3.24 -19.19 -0.28
CA LEU A 125 2.01 -19.71 -0.85
C LEU A 125 1.92 -19.51 -2.38
N ALA A 126 2.69 -18.58 -2.93
CA ALA A 126 2.73 -18.30 -4.37
C ALA A 126 3.75 -19.17 -5.14
N LEU A 127 4.63 -19.91 -4.45
CA LEU A 127 5.63 -20.82 -5.03
C LEU A 127 5.08 -22.25 -5.18
#